data_044b5dc1d89ce482b00b19370aec3c28
#
_entry.id   044b5dc1d89ce482b00b19370aec3c28
#
_cell.length_a   1.000
_cell.length_b   1.000
_cell.length_c   1.000
_cell.angle_alpha   90.00
_cell.angle_beta   90.00
_cell.angle_gamma   90.00
#
_symmetry.space_group_name_H-M   'P 1'
#
loop_
_entity.id
_entity.type
_entity.pdbx_description
1 polymer ?
#
loop_
_entity_poly.entity_id
_entity_poly.type
_entity_poly.pdbx_seq_one_letter_code
_entity_poly.pdbx_strand_id
1 'polypeptide(L)'
;MENHEKAYYEKVDIDNELKLRKQLAALPPYCKQYFIAIESKTQSRTRLAYAYDLSCFFDYLHENNPICKKMSITEIPLSILESLKPMDLEEYLYNLKVYEKDGMAHTNEERGIKRKLSSLRSFYKYLYKNE
;
A
#
# COMPACT_ATOMS: atom_id res chain seq x y z
N MET A 1 -29.88 14.86 15.57
CA MET A 1 -29.31 13.54 15.31
C MET A 1 -28.47 13.50 14.04
N GLU A 2 -28.99 13.95 12.91
CA GLU A 2 -28.24 13.98 11.65
C GLU A 2 -26.90 14.74 11.77
N ASN A 3 -26.90 15.87 12.50
CA ASN A 3 -25.70 16.68 12.67
C ASN A 3 -24.61 15.98 13.47
N HIS A 4 -24.99 15.13 14.44
CA HIS A 4 -24.00 14.38 15.23
C HIS A 4 -23.37 13.25 14.44
N GLU A 5 -24.16 12.52 13.65
CA GLU A 5 -23.64 11.45 12.79
C GLU A 5 -22.72 12.02 11.70
N LYS A 6 -23.15 13.11 11.06
CA LYS A 6 -22.36 13.76 10.03
C LYS A 6 -21.02 14.26 10.59
N ALA A 7 -21.05 14.91 11.77
CA ALA A 7 -19.83 15.38 12.41
C ALA A 7 -18.90 14.22 12.80
N TYR A 8 -19.45 13.09 13.24
CA TYR A 8 -18.68 11.90 13.59
C TYR A 8 -17.98 11.32 12.35
N TYR A 9 -18.71 11.14 11.24
CA TYR A 9 -18.12 10.61 10.00
C TYR A 9 -17.08 11.55 9.41
N GLU A 10 -17.31 12.86 9.45
CA GLU A 10 -16.32 13.83 9.00
C GLU A 10 -15.04 13.74 9.83
N LYS A 11 -15.16 13.55 11.14
CA LYS A 11 -13.99 13.41 12.03
C LYS A 11 -13.23 12.12 11.70
N VAL A 12 -13.92 11.00 11.49
CA VAL A 12 -13.31 9.73 11.11
C VAL A 12 -12.58 9.86 9.78
N ASP A 13 -13.21 10.52 8.80
CA ASP A 13 -12.60 10.76 7.49
C ASP A 13 -11.34 11.61 7.59
N ILE A 14 -11.38 12.66 8.42
CA ILE A 14 -10.21 13.51 8.64
C ILE A 14 -9.08 12.71 9.30
N ASP A 15 -9.39 11.93 10.33
CA ASP A 15 -8.39 11.10 11.00
C ASP A 15 -7.77 10.09 10.05
N ASN A 16 -8.59 9.44 9.23
CA ASN A 16 -8.11 8.49 8.23
C ASN A 16 -7.21 9.16 7.19
N GLU A 17 -7.61 10.36 6.73
CA GLU A 17 -6.81 11.11 5.77
C GLU A 17 -5.45 11.53 6.33
N LEU A 18 -5.41 11.96 7.59
CA LEU A 18 -4.15 12.33 8.24
C LEU A 18 -3.23 11.11 8.40
N LYS A 19 -3.78 9.97 8.77
CA LYS A 19 -3.02 8.72 8.85
C LYS A 19 -2.52 8.29 7.47
N LEU A 20 -3.35 8.45 6.43
CA LEU A 20 -2.98 8.17 5.05
C LEU A 20 -1.78 9.01 4.62
N ARG A 21 -1.83 10.33 4.87
CA ARG A 21 -0.73 11.23 4.51
C ARG A 21 0.56 10.85 5.21
N LYS A 22 0.46 10.40 6.44
CA LYS A 22 1.62 9.95 7.21
C LYS A 22 2.24 8.69 6.59
N GLN A 23 1.40 7.74 6.15
CA GLN A 23 1.87 6.55 5.45
C GLN A 23 2.53 6.92 4.12
N LEU A 24 1.92 7.83 3.36
CA LEU A 24 2.43 8.24 2.04
C LEU A 24 3.77 8.94 2.14
N ALA A 25 4.05 9.65 3.24
CA ALA A 25 5.33 10.31 3.44
C ALA A 25 6.51 9.32 3.49
N ALA A 26 6.24 8.06 3.84
CA ALA A 26 7.24 7.00 3.91
C ALA A 26 7.31 6.15 2.64
N LEU A 27 6.53 6.50 1.60
CA LEU A 27 6.46 5.76 0.34
C LEU A 27 7.01 6.63 -0.81
N PRO A 28 7.34 6.01 -1.96
CA PRO A 28 7.77 6.79 -3.13
C PRO A 28 6.69 7.79 -3.56
N PRO A 29 7.09 8.96 -4.12
CA PRO A 29 6.13 10.02 -4.48
C PRO A 29 5.02 9.61 -5.45
N TYR A 30 5.27 8.67 -6.35
CA TYR A 30 4.25 8.21 -7.29
C TYR A 30 3.07 7.50 -6.59
N CYS A 31 3.26 7.01 -5.37
CA CYS A 31 2.18 6.45 -4.58
C CYS A 31 1.14 7.52 -4.20
N LYS A 32 1.59 8.72 -3.85
CA LYS A 32 0.69 9.83 -3.53
C LYS A 32 -0.22 10.16 -4.72
N GLN A 33 0.34 10.16 -5.92
CA GLN A 33 -0.44 10.44 -7.14
C GLN A 33 -1.56 9.41 -7.34
N TYR A 34 -1.28 8.15 -7.06
CA TYR A 34 -2.29 7.09 -7.11
C TYR A 34 -3.44 7.38 -6.12
N PHE A 35 -3.12 7.73 -4.88
CA PHE A 35 -4.15 7.98 -3.87
C PHE A 35 -4.97 9.22 -4.16
N ILE A 36 -4.37 10.24 -4.78
CA ILE A 36 -5.12 11.41 -5.27
C ILE A 36 -6.10 10.97 -6.36
N ALA A 37 -5.67 10.10 -7.27
CA ALA A 37 -6.50 9.65 -8.40
C ALA A 37 -7.71 8.84 -7.95
N ILE A 38 -7.61 8.05 -6.89
CA ILE A 38 -8.71 7.21 -6.42
C ILE A 38 -9.57 7.87 -5.33
N GLU A 39 -9.23 9.09 -4.92
CA GLU A 39 -9.87 9.78 -3.80
C GLU A 39 -11.39 9.88 -3.97
N SER A 40 -11.86 10.31 -5.16
CA SER A 40 -13.28 10.50 -5.41
C SER A 40 -14.07 9.20 -5.59
N LYS A 41 -13.39 8.07 -5.77
CA LYS A 41 -14.02 6.77 -6.05
C LYS A 41 -14.00 5.83 -4.85
N THR A 42 -13.36 6.21 -3.77
CA THR A 42 -13.14 5.34 -2.62
C THR A 42 -13.41 6.08 -1.31
N GLN A 43 -13.71 5.31 -0.28
CA GLN A 43 -13.87 5.85 1.07
C GLN A 43 -12.49 5.99 1.73
N SER A 44 -12.37 6.90 2.68
CA SER A 44 -11.11 7.15 3.40
C SER A 44 -10.57 5.89 4.08
N ARG A 45 -11.45 5.05 4.62
CA ARG A 45 -11.06 3.80 5.26
C ARG A 45 -10.42 2.83 4.25
N THR A 46 -10.98 2.76 3.05
CA THR A 46 -10.45 1.91 1.98
C THR A 46 -9.07 2.40 1.55
N ARG A 47 -8.91 3.72 1.36
CA ARG A 47 -7.62 4.29 0.98
C ARG A 47 -6.56 4.02 2.04
N LEU A 48 -6.91 4.18 3.31
CA LEU A 48 -5.97 3.91 4.41
C LEU A 48 -5.53 2.44 4.41
N ALA A 49 -6.47 1.51 4.22
CA ALA A 49 -6.15 0.09 4.11
C ALA A 49 -5.21 -0.19 2.94
N TYR A 50 -5.46 0.41 1.79
CA TYR A 50 -4.61 0.27 0.61
C TYR A 50 -3.21 0.83 0.85
N ALA A 51 -3.10 1.93 1.60
CA ALA A 51 -1.80 2.50 1.93
C ALA A 51 -0.98 1.55 2.81
N TYR A 52 -1.60 0.91 3.79
CA TYR A 52 -0.94 -0.10 4.60
C TYR A 52 -0.52 -1.31 3.75
N ASP A 53 -1.36 -1.72 2.82
CA ASP A 53 -1.04 -2.84 1.91
C ASP A 53 0.16 -2.50 1.03
N LEU A 54 0.22 -1.28 0.47
CA LEU A 54 1.36 -0.84 -0.32
C LEU A 54 2.62 -0.69 0.53
N SER A 55 2.50 -0.20 1.76
CA SER A 55 3.63 -0.13 2.69
C SER A 55 4.23 -1.50 2.93
N CYS A 56 3.38 -2.51 3.10
CA CYS A 56 3.82 -3.90 3.27
C CYS A 56 4.61 -4.39 2.06
N PHE A 57 4.14 -4.09 0.85
CA PHE A 57 4.83 -4.47 -0.38
C PHE A 57 6.20 -3.77 -0.52
N PHE A 58 6.25 -2.47 -0.25
CA PHE A 58 7.51 -1.72 -0.34
C PHE A 58 8.50 -2.14 0.74
N ASP A 59 8.03 -2.47 1.94
CA ASP A 59 8.87 -3.06 2.98
C ASP A 59 9.49 -4.36 2.50
N TYR A 60 8.70 -5.22 1.87
CA TYR A 60 9.18 -6.48 1.31
C TYR A 60 10.24 -6.25 0.24
N LEU A 61 10.02 -5.31 -0.67
CA LEU A 61 11.02 -4.98 -1.70
C LEU A 61 12.31 -4.48 -1.06
N HIS A 62 12.19 -3.61 -0.07
CA HIS A 62 13.36 -3.06 0.63
C HIS A 62 14.19 -4.15 1.30
N GLU A 63 13.55 -5.17 1.86
CA GLU A 63 14.24 -6.25 2.55
C GLU A 63 14.80 -7.33 1.62
N ASN A 64 14.14 -7.58 0.50
CA ASN A 64 14.43 -8.76 -0.34
C ASN A 64 15.00 -8.45 -1.72
N ASN A 65 14.78 -7.26 -2.26
CA ASN A 65 15.32 -6.92 -3.57
C ASN A 65 16.74 -6.36 -3.40
N PRO A 66 17.75 -6.94 -4.06
CA PRO A 66 19.14 -6.53 -3.90
C PRO A 66 19.41 -5.04 -4.19
N ILE A 67 18.68 -4.47 -5.13
CA ILE A 67 18.81 -3.05 -5.48
C ILE A 67 18.13 -2.18 -4.42
N CYS A 68 16.91 -2.55 -4.02
CA CYS A 68 16.13 -1.79 -3.05
C CYS A 68 16.73 -1.78 -1.65
N LYS A 69 17.49 -2.82 -1.29
CA LYS A 69 18.20 -2.87 0.00
C LYS A 69 19.16 -1.70 0.18
N LYS A 70 19.70 -1.17 -0.91
CA LYS A 70 20.74 -0.13 -0.90
C LYS A 70 20.20 1.28 -0.93
N MET A 71 18.87 1.45 -0.90
CA MET A 71 18.24 2.76 -0.99
C MET A 71 17.09 2.89 0.01
N SER A 72 16.66 4.12 0.28
CA SER A 72 15.46 4.36 1.09
C SER A 72 14.23 3.93 0.32
N ILE A 73 13.18 3.54 1.04
CA ILE A 73 11.91 3.16 0.40
C ILE A 73 11.38 4.29 -0.48
N THR A 74 11.48 5.54 -0.04
CA THR A 74 11.01 6.71 -0.80
C THR A 74 11.76 6.89 -2.13
N GLU A 75 12.93 6.30 -2.27
CA GLU A 75 13.77 6.42 -3.46
C GLU A 75 13.59 5.27 -4.45
N ILE A 76 12.78 4.26 -4.13
CA ILE A 76 12.55 3.12 -5.03
C ILE A 76 11.88 3.62 -6.31
N PRO A 77 12.56 3.52 -7.48
CA PRO A 77 12.01 4.07 -8.72
C PRO A 77 10.98 3.14 -9.35
N LEU A 78 10.12 3.72 -10.22
CA LEU A 78 9.15 2.94 -10.98
C LEU A 78 9.78 1.81 -11.79
N SER A 79 11.01 1.99 -12.27
CA SER A 79 11.73 0.98 -13.04
C SER A 79 11.88 -0.34 -12.29
N ILE A 80 11.97 -0.30 -10.96
CA ILE A 80 12.00 -1.52 -10.16
C ILE A 80 10.67 -2.26 -10.28
N LEU A 81 9.55 -1.54 -10.16
CA LEU A 81 8.22 -2.15 -10.27
C LEU A 81 8.01 -2.75 -11.66
N GLU A 82 8.51 -2.08 -12.70
CA GLU A 82 8.43 -2.59 -14.07
C GLU A 82 9.26 -3.85 -14.28
N SER A 83 10.37 -3.99 -13.55
CA SER A 83 11.28 -5.12 -13.67
C SER A 83 10.79 -6.38 -12.95
N LEU A 84 9.80 -6.28 -12.08
CA LEU A 84 9.31 -7.42 -11.31
C LEU A 84 8.61 -8.43 -12.21
N LYS A 85 8.93 -9.70 -12.00
CA LYS A 85 8.35 -10.82 -12.74
C LYS A 85 7.22 -11.46 -11.92
N PRO A 86 6.34 -12.24 -12.57
CA PRO A 86 5.29 -12.96 -11.83
C PRO A 86 5.82 -13.77 -10.64
N MET A 87 7.00 -14.38 -10.78
CA MET A 87 7.59 -15.15 -9.68
C MET A 87 7.92 -14.26 -8.48
N ASP A 88 8.36 -13.03 -8.71
CA ASP A 88 8.63 -12.09 -7.61
C ASP A 88 7.38 -11.79 -6.80
N LEU A 89 6.26 -11.63 -7.49
CA LEU A 89 4.97 -11.40 -6.83
C LEU A 89 4.49 -12.65 -6.10
N GLU A 90 4.70 -13.84 -6.68
CA GLU A 90 4.36 -15.09 -6.01
C GLU A 90 5.17 -15.29 -4.74
N GLU A 91 6.45 -14.96 -4.76
CA GLU A 91 7.31 -15.01 -3.58
C GLU A 91 6.84 -14.03 -2.51
N TYR A 92 6.42 -12.82 -2.91
CA TYR A 92 5.85 -11.85 -1.99
C TYR A 92 4.59 -12.41 -1.33
N LEU A 93 3.65 -12.96 -2.12
CA LEU A 93 2.42 -13.53 -1.58
C LEU A 93 2.69 -14.70 -0.64
N TYR A 94 3.66 -15.54 -0.97
CA TYR A 94 4.09 -16.61 -0.10
C TYR A 94 4.65 -16.08 1.23
N ASN A 95 5.47 -15.04 1.16
CA ASN A 95 6.05 -14.38 2.34
C ASN A 95 4.96 -13.82 3.26
N LEU A 96 3.84 -13.35 2.70
CA LEU A 96 2.75 -12.78 3.48
C LEU A 96 2.07 -13.78 4.41
N LYS A 97 2.20 -15.07 4.17
CA LYS A 97 1.60 -16.09 5.03
C LYS A 97 2.17 -16.04 6.43
N VAL A 98 3.50 -15.89 6.54
CA VAL A 98 4.20 -15.70 7.81
C VAL A 98 5.43 -14.81 7.54
N TYR A 99 5.55 -13.70 8.25
CA TYR A 99 6.74 -12.85 8.13
C TYR A 99 7.07 -12.21 9.47
N GLU A 100 8.32 -11.81 9.64
CA GLU A 100 8.77 -11.10 10.83
C GLU A 100 8.89 -9.61 10.56
N LYS A 101 8.42 -8.81 11.51
CA LYS A 101 8.57 -7.36 11.49
C LYS A 101 8.79 -6.89 12.93
N ASP A 102 9.83 -6.12 13.14
CA ASP A 102 10.20 -5.59 14.46
C ASP A 102 10.34 -6.70 15.51
N GLY A 103 10.91 -7.84 15.10
CA GLY A 103 11.15 -8.97 16.00
C GLY A 103 9.91 -9.80 16.31
N MET A 104 8.79 -9.50 15.69
CA MET A 104 7.53 -10.22 15.91
C MET A 104 7.08 -10.95 14.65
N ALA A 105 6.53 -12.15 14.81
CA ALA A 105 5.94 -12.90 13.73
C ALA A 105 4.54 -12.38 13.42
N HIS A 106 4.26 -12.15 12.14
CA HIS A 106 2.95 -11.73 11.64
C HIS A 106 2.42 -12.78 10.68
N THR A 107 1.11 -12.99 10.71
CA THR A 107 0.45 -13.92 9.80
C THR A 107 -0.67 -13.21 9.05
N ASN A 108 -0.92 -13.66 7.82
CA ASN A 108 -2.07 -13.19 7.05
C ASN A 108 -2.92 -14.41 6.65
N GLU A 109 -4.21 -14.32 6.92
CA GLU A 109 -5.16 -15.30 6.42
C GLU A 109 -5.40 -15.07 4.92
N GLU A 110 -5.98 -16.05 4.26
CA GLU A 110 -6.25 -16.00 2.82
C GLU A 110 -6.98 -14.73 2.39
N ARG A 111 -7.96 -14.27 3.20
CA ARG A 111 -8.70 -13.04 2.91
C ARG A 111 -7.80 -11.81 2.89
N GLY A 112 -6.89 -11.72 3.86
CA GLY A 112 -5.93 -10.62 3.93
C GLY A 112 -4.96 -10.62 2.77
N ILE A 113 -4.51 -11.79 2.33
CA ILE A 113 -3.63 -11.94 1.17
C ILE A 113 -4.36 -11.51 -0.11
N LYS A 114 -5.61 -11.93 -0.29
CA LYS A 114 -6.42 -11.53 -1.44
C LYS A 114 -6.64 -10.03 -1.49
N ARG A 115 -6.89 -9.39 -0.35
CA ARG A 115 -7.05 -7.94 -0.28
C ARG A 115 -5.76 -7.22 -0.69
N LYS A 116 -4.61 -7.68 -0.19
CA LYS A 116 -3.31 -7.10 -0.53
C LYS A 116 -3.00 -7.26 -2.02
N LEU A 117 -3.35 -8.40 -2.59
CA LEU A 117 -3.20 -8.63 -4.03
C LEU A 117 -4.10 -7.68 -4.83
N SER A 118 -5.35 -7.47 -4.38
CA SER A 118 -6.28 -6.55 -5.04
C SER A 118 -5.77 -5.11 -5.01
N SER A 119 -5.25 -4.66 -3.87
CA SER A 119 -4.65 -3.33 -3.73
C SER A 119 -3.48 -3.16 -4.71
N LEU A 120 -2.63 -4.17 -4.79
CA LEU A 120 -1.45 -4.14 -5.65
C LEU A 120 -1.85 -4.12 -7.13
N ARG A 121 -2.85 -4.92 -7.53
CA ARG A 121 -3.36 -4.91 -8.90
C ARG A 121 -3.94 -3.56 -9.28
N SER A 122 -4.70 -2.93 -8.38
CA SER A 122 -5.27 -1.60 -8.61
C SER A 122 -4.17 -0.57 -8.82
N PHE A 123 -3.13 -0.62 -7.99
CA PHE A 123 -1.98 0.26 -8.09
C PHE A 123 -1.25 0.09 -9.43
N TYR A 124 -0.92 -1.15 -9.82
CA TYR A 124 -0.28 -1.42 -11.11
C TYR A 124 -1.14 -0.98 -12.28
N LYS A 125 -2.45 -1.22 -12.22
CA LYS A 125 -3.38 -0.78 -13.26
C LYS A 125 -3.33 0.73 -13.45
N TYR A 126 -3.26 1.48 -12.35
CA TYR A 126 -3.13 2.93 -12.42
C TYR A 126 -1.81 3.34 -13.07
N LEU A 127 -0.69 2.74 -12.66
CA LEU A 127 0.63 3.09 -13.17
C LEU A 127 0.76 2.88 -14.68
N TYR A 128 0.12 1.87 -15.23
CA TYR A 128 0.26 1.48 -16.63
C TYR A 128 -0.97 1.74 -17.49
N LYS A 129 -1.93 2.50 -16.97
CA LYS A 129 -3.18 2.77 -17.68
C LYS A 129 -2.99 3.61 -18.95
N ASN A 130 -1.96 4.44 -18.98
CA ASN A 130 -1.74 5.41 -20.06
C ASN A 130 -0.60 4.99 -21.02
N GLU A 131 -0.19 3.74 -20.97
CA GLU A 131 0.79 3.19 -21.93
C GLU A 131 0.14 2.71 -23.27
#